data_441fc1abb229e27f7d679b704d5884cf
#
_entry.id   441fc1abb229e27f7d679b704d5884cf
#
_cell.length_a   1.000
_cell.length_b   1.000
_cell.length_c   1.000
_cell.angle_alpha   90.00
_cell.angle_beta   90.00
_cell.angle_gamma   90.00
#
_symmetry.space_group_name_H-M   'P 1'
#
loop_
_entity.id
_entity.type
_entity.pdbx_description
1 polymer ?
#
loop_
_entity_poly.entity_id
_entity_poly.type
_entity_poly.pdbx_seq_one_letter_code
_entity_poly.pdbx_strand_id
1 'polypeptide(L)'
;MSDPTPLIPPGPDTPACGPPTLDGGVWSVTRHADVCAVLTDPDFRVPEAAPGPPNTLAWLRGTVARFSGPDRHPARRAAAVAALADCPPDGLRRDAARLTAEELDRDPLAGSARLARGVPVRVLAARLGLADPAAAVPAVAVVAAAYQPGAAPAAVRRADWAVATLVAISPAGPPEALANRIGLLVQACDATAALIGAAARYAPAVPPSVPTAALLAEVLRLDPPVRATRRIAARPARVGGQAVPSGAELVLRFDAANRDPAAVTAPDRFAPGRSVLTFGAGAHGCPGERHALALATGVVDVLRERRAGPATRPESGPARTRPAVSR
;
A
#
# COMPACT_ATOMS: atom_id res chain seq x y z
N MET A 1 27.77 3.11 25.54
CA MET A 1 27.43 2.71 24.15
C MET A 1 26.13 3.41 23.81
N SER A 2 26.19 4.46 23.00
CA SER A 2 24.98 5.16 22.57
C SER A 2 24.14 4.20 21.73
N ASP A 3 22.86 4.07 22.07
CA ASP A 3 21.90 3.25 21.32
C ASP A 3 21.82 3.82 19.89
N PRO A 4 22.03 3.03 18.83
CA PRO A 4 22.03 3.56 17.48
C PRO A 4 20.66 4.14 17.18
N THR A 5 20.62 5.40 16.72
CA THR A 5 19.40 6.08 16.28
C THR A 5 18.63 5.18 15.31
N PRO A 6 17.33 4.96 15.51
CA PRO A 6 16.54 4.13 14.61
C PRO A 6 16.54 4.73 13.22
N LEU A 7 16.73 3.90 12.19
CA LEU A 7 16.74 4.33 10.78
C LEU A 7 15.41 5.00 10.38
N ILE A 8 14.30 4.49 10.93
CA ILE A 8 12.95 5.00 10.72
C ILE A 8 12.32 5.18 12.11
N PRO A 9 12.29 6.39 12.66
CA PRO A 9 11.68 6.65 13.96
C PRO A 9 10.15 6.46 13.89
N PRO A 10 9.50 6.14 15.04
CA PRO A 10 8.04 6.16 15.11
C PRO A 10 7.50 7.55 14.75
N GLY A 11 6.38 7.58 14.04
CA GLY A 11 5.69 8.83 13.75
C GLY A 11 5.17 9.48 15.05
N PRO A 12 4.98 10.81 15.07
CA PRO A 12 4.59 11.54 16.28
C PRO A 12 3.28 11.05 16.90
N ASP A 13 2.38 10.52 16.08
CA ASP A 13 1.07 10.03 16.50
C ASP A 13 1.03 8.49 16.68
N THR A 14 2.17 7.81 16.67
CA THR A 14 2.23 6.35 16.87
C THR A 14 2.07 6.06 18.36
N PRO A 15 0.95 5.42 18.79
CA PRO A 15 0.76 5.11 20.20
C PRO A 15 1.71 4.00 20.67
N ALA A 16 2.00 3.98 21.95
CA ALA A 16 2.72 2.87 22.58
C ALA A 16 1.87 1.59 22.53
N CYS A 17 2.54 0.43 22.41
CA CYS A 17 1.86 -0.86 22.52
C CYS A 17 1.40 -1.10 23.96
N GLY A 18 0.13 -1.50 24.11
CA GLY A 18 -0.48 -1.73 25.41
C GLY A 18 -1.81 -2.47 25.29
N PRO A 19 -2.49 -2.74 26.42
CA PRO A 19 -3.86 -3.24 26.41
C PRO A 19 -4.77 -2.31 25.60
N PRO A 20 -5.87 -2.81 25.02
CA PRO A 20 -6.84 -1.95 24.34
C PRO A 20 -7.36 -0.85 25.26
N THR A 21 -7.43 0.37 24.73
CA THR A 21 -7.91 1.58 25.45
C THR A 21 -9.16 2.13 24.79
N LEU A 22 -10.07 2.67 25.57
CA LEU A 22 -11.28 3.33 25.10
C LEU A 22 -11.11 4.85 25.24
N ASP A 23 -11.20 5.55 24.11
CA ASP A 23 -11.14 7.01 24.05
C ASP A 23 -12.21 7.54 23.08
N GLY A 24 -12.99 8.54 23.52
CA GLY A 24 -14.08 9.11 22.71
C GLY A 24 -15.10 8.10 22.17
N GLY A 25 -15.29 6.97 22.87
CA GLY A 25 -16.20 5.89 22.43
C GLY A 25 -15.61 4.91 21.43
N VAL A 26 -14.33 5.05 21.06
CA VAL A 26 -13.63 4.19 20.10
C VAL A 26 -12.50 3.43 20.80
N TRP A 27 -12.45 2.13 20.59
CA TRP A 27 -11.37 1.27 21.10
C TRP A 27 -10.12 1.37 20.25
N SER A 28 -8.97 1.68 20.86
CA SER A 28 -7.66 1.63 20.21
C SER A 28 -6.97 0.31 20.56
N VAL A 29 -6.59 -0.48 19.55
CA VAL A 29 -5.92 -1.78 19.68
C VAL A 29 -4.53 -1.68 19.08
N THR A 30 -3.48 -1.89 19.90
CA THR A 30 -2.09 -1.60 19.56
C THR A 30 -1.16 -2.81 19.65
N ARG A 31 -1.49 -3.87 20.43
CA ARG A 31 -0.68 -5.09 20.49
C ARG A 31 -0.84 -5.93 19.24
N HIS A 32 0.25 -6.47 18.74
CA HIS A 32 0.26 -7.31 17.53
C HIS A 32 -0.72 -8.49 17.63
N ALA A 33 -0.70 -9.23 18.74
CA ALA A 33 -1.56 -10.38 18.96
C ALA A 33 -3.04 -10.00 18.97
N ASP A 34 -3.40 -8.89 19.64
CA ASP A 34 -4.79 -8.40 19.71
C ASP A 34 -5.28 -7.92 18.35
N VAL A 35 -4.43 -7.22 17.59
CA VAL A 35 -4.75 -6.79 16.20
C VAL A 35 -4.97 -7.99 15.30
N CYS A 36 -4.10 -9.01 15.36
CA CYS A 36 -4.26 -10.25 14.61
C CYS A 36 -5.57 -10.95 14.95
N ALA A 37 -5.89 -11.09 16.25
CA ALA A 37 -7.12 -11.72 16.70
C ALA A 37 -8.35 -11.02 16.11
N VAL A 38 -8.43 -9.69 16.23
CA VAL A 38 -9.55 -8.91 15.67
C VAL A 38 -9.63 -8.99 14.15
N LEU A 39 -8.49 -9.01 13.43
CA LEU A 39 -8.48 -9.10 11.95
C LEU A 39 -8.99 -10.44 11.42
N THR A 40 -8.80 -11.52 12.18
CA THR A 40 -9.15 -12.88 11.75
C THR A 40 -10.49 -13.39 12.31
N ASP A 41 -11.06 -12.70 13.28
CA ASP A 41 -12.34 -13.05 13.89
C ASP A 41 -13.50 -12.44 13.05
N PRO A 42 -14.44 -13.29 12.54
CA PRO A 42 -15.59 -12.85 11.73
C PRO A 42 -16.58 -11.97 12.49
N ASP A 43 -16.54 -11.96 13.81
CA ASP A 43 -17.39 -11.10 14.62
C ASP A 43 -16.95 -9.62 14.63
N PHE A 44 -15.75 -9.32 14.14
CA PHE A 44 -15.31 -7.95 13.94
C PHE A 44 -15.42 -7.55 12.46
N ARG A 45 -16.53 -6.91 12.13
CA ARG A 45 -16.90 -6.54 10.75
C ARG A 45 -16.27 -5.24 10.30
N VAL A 46 -16.06 -5.09 8.99
CA VAL A 46 -15.71 -3.79 8.41
C VAL A 46 -16.92 -2.85 8.46
N PRO A 47 -16.71 -1.52 8.57
CA PRO A 47 -17.80 -0.57 8.32
C PRO A 47 -18.34 -0.75 6.88
N GLU A 48 -19.64 -1.00 6.77
CA GLU A 48 -20.30 -1.22 5.48
C GLU A 48 -20.72 0.09 4.82
N ALA A 49 -20.66 0.15 3.50
CA ALA A 49 -21.16 1.26 2.72
C ALA A 49 -22.57 0.96 2.17
N ALA A 50 -23.46 1.93 2.28
CA ALA A 50 -24.77 1.85 1.67
C ALA A 50 -24.67 1.85 0.12
N PRO A 51 -25.60 1.19 -0.59
CA PRO A 51 -25.74 1.30 -2.02
C PRO A 51 -25.96 2.76 -2.46
N GLY A 52 -25.49 3.11 -3.66
CA GLY A 52 -25.71 4.43 -4.24
C GLY A 52 -26.05 4.39 -5.73
N PRO A 53 -26.41 5.54 -6.32
CA PRO A 53 -26.70 5.64 -7.76
C PRO A 53 -25.53 5.14 -8.61
N PRO A 54 -25.76 4.46 -9.75
CA PRO A 54 -24.72 3.97 -10.64
C PRO A 54 -23.69 5.04 -11.01
N ASN A 55 -22.45 4.65 -11.18
CA ASN A 55 -21.34 5.50 -11.60
C ASN A 55 -20.99 6.67 -10.65
N THR A 56 -21.40 6.56 -9.37
CA THR A 56 -21.04 7.51 -8.32
C THR A 56 -20.05 6.92 -7.33
N LEU A 57 -19.44 7.74 -6.50
CA LEU A 57 -18.59 7.30 -5.39
C LEU A 57 -19.37 6.40 -4.40
N ALA A 58 -20.64 6.71 -4.14
CA ALA A 58 -21.50 5.90 -3.28
C ALA A 58 -21.72 4.50 -3.88
N TRP A 59 -22.02 4.42 -5.19
CA TRP A 59 -22.09 3.15 -5.90
C TRP A 59 -20.77 2.37 -5.81
N LEU A 60 -19.64 3.02 -6.08
CA LEU A 60 -18.33 2.38 -6.01
C LEU A 60 -18.08 1.78 -4.62
N ARG A 61 -18.27 2.57 -3.57
CA ARG A 61 -18.11 2.09 -2.18
C ARG A 61 -19.07 0.95 -1.85
N GLY A 62 -20.33 1.07 -2.21
CA GLY A 62 -21.38 0.08 -1.94
C GLY A 62 -21.24 -1.22 -2.75
N THR A 63 -20.31 -1.26 -3.74
CA THR A 63 -20.15 -2.40 -4.64
C THR A 63 -18.80 -3.11 -4.52
N VAL A 64 -17.78 -2.49 -3.93
CA VAL A 64 -16.45 -3.11 -3.75
C VAL A 64 -16.39 -4.01 -2.50
N ALA A 65 -15.47 -4.99 -2.52
CA ALA A 65 -15.25 -5.92 -1.40
C ALA A 65 -14.90 -5.20 -0.09
N ARG A 66 -14.12 -4.10 -0.14
CA ARG A 66 -13.60 -3.37 1.03
C ARG A 66 -14.67 -2.95 2.04
N PHE A 67 -15.84 -2.54 1.57
CA PHE A 67 -16.94 -2.04 2.39
C PHE A 67 -18.15 -2.97 2.39
N SER A 68 -17.94 -4.26 2.15
CA SER A 68 -18.98 -5.27 2.07
C SER A 68 -19.07 -6.11 3.35
N GLY A 69 -20.28 -6.34 3.80
CA GLY A 69 -20.56 -7.30 4.85
C GLY A 69 -20.36 -8.75 4.39
N PRO A 70 -20.47 -9.71 5.34
CA PRO A 70 -20.13 -11.11 5.13
C PRO A 70 -20.87 -11.77 3.96
N ASP A 71 -22.11 -11.39 3.69
CA ASP A 71 -22.94 -12.01 2.66
C ASP A 71 -22.47 -11.67 1.23
N ARG A 72 -21.92 -10.47 1.02
CA ARG A 72 -21.49 -9.97 -0.30
C ARG A 72 -19.98 -10.01 -0.49
N HIS A 73 -19.23 -9.95 0.61
CA HIS A 73 -17.77 -9.86 0.57
C HIS A 73 -17.10 -11.00 -0.20
N PRO A 74 -17.46 -12.31 -0.05
CA PRO A 74 -16.74 -13.39 -0.73
C PRO A 74 -16.80 -13.27 -2.26
N ALA A 75 -17.98 -13.02 -2.85
CA ALA A 75 -18.14 -12.90 -4.28
C ALA A 75 -17.38 -11.68 -4.84
N ARG A 76 -17.47 -10.53 -4.16
CA ARG A 76 -16.77 -9.29 -4.53
C ARG A 76 -15.27 -9.42 -4.39
N ARG A 77 -14.81 -10.12 -3.35
CA ARG A 77 -13.39 -10.45 -3.17
C ARG A 77 -12.89 -11.33 -4.29
N ALA A 78 -13.64 -12.35 -4.67
CA ALA A 78 -13.29 -13.23 -5.79
C ALA A 78 -13.17 -12.44 -7.11
N ALA A 79 -14.07 -11.50 -7.39
CA ALA A 79 -13.98 -10.63 -8.57
C ALA A 79 -12.71 -9.74 -8.56
N ALA A 80 -12.34 -9.19 -7.42
CA ALA A 80 -11.11 -8.41 -7.31
C ALA A 80 -9.84 -9.28 -7.51
N VAL A 81 -9.82 -10.49 -6.93
CA VAL A 81 -8.72 -11.44 -7.09
C VAL A 81 -8.60 -11.90 -8.55
N ALA A 82 -9.73 -12.20 -9.21
CA ALA A 82 -9.75 -12.59 -10.62
C ALA A 82 -9.18 -11.47 -11.52
N ALA A 83 -9.55 -10.21 -11.28
CA ALA A 83 -8.99 -9.09 -12.04
C ALA A 83 -7.47 -8.92 -11.85
N LEU A 84 -6.94 -9.30 -10.69
CA LEU A 84 -5.50 -9.27 -10.41
C LEU A 84 -4.75 -10.48 -10.96
N ALA A 85 -5.41 -11.60 -11.23
CA ALA A 85 -4.78 -12.80 -11.78
C ALA A 85 -4.16 -12.54 -13.16
N ASP A 86 -4.76 -11.63 -13.94
CA ASP A 86 -4.26 -11.21 -15.26
C ASP A 86 -3.11 -10.18 -15.18
N CYS A 87 -2.69 -9.79 -13.97
CA CYS A 87 -1.66 -8.80 -13.72
C CYS A 87 -0.45 -9.42 -13.00
N PRO A 88 0.39 -10.24 -13.65
CA PRO A 88 1.50 -10.91 -12.98
C PRO A 88 2.48 -9.89 -12.36
N PRO A 89 2.86 -10.07 -11.08
CA PRO A 89 3.73 -9.12 -10.35
C PRO A 89 5.03 -8.77 -11.07
N ASP A 90 5.71 -9.74 -11.67
CA ASP A 90 6.95 -9.49 -12.42
C ASP A 90 6.73 -8.60 -13.65
N GLY A 91 5.58 -8.73 -14.31
CA GLY A 91 5.17 -7.83 -15.40
C GLY A 91 4.95 -6.39 -14.90
N LEU A 92 4.26 -6.24 -13.77
CA LEU A 92 4.03 -4.94 -13.15
C LEU A 92 5.35 -4.27 -12.73
N ARG A 93 6.28 -5.03 -12.14
CA ARG A 93 7.60 -4.50 -11.75
C ARG A 93 8.37 -3.99 -12.97
N ARG A 94 8.45 -4.79 -14.05
CA ARG A 94 9.15 -4.39 -15.28
C ARG A 94 8.52 -3.14 -15.91
N ASP A 95 7.19 -3.08 -16.02
CA ASP A 95 6.50 -1.94 -16.61
C ASP A 95 6.65 -0.68 -15.74
N ALA A 96 6.61 -0.81 -14.41
CA ALA A 96 6.83 0.30 -13.50
C ALA A 96 8.27 0.83 -13.60
N ALA A 97 9.27 -0.05 -13.67
CA ALA A 97 10.67 0.36 -13.87
C ALA A 97 10.86 1.06 -15.23
N ARG A 98 10.36 0.47 -16.32
CA ARG A 98 10.44 1.07 -17.66
C ARG A 98 9.79 2.45 -17.70
N LEU A 99 8.54 2.57 -17.23
CA LEU A 99 7.83 3.85 -17.25
C LEU A 99 8.51 4.90 -16.36
N THR A 100 9.08 4.49 -15.22
CA THR A 100 9.85 5.40 -14.34
C THR A 100 11.09 5.93 -15.05
N ALA A 101 11.83 5.06 -15.74
CA ALA A 101 13.01 5.46 -16.51
C ALA A 101 12.62 6.42 -17.64
N GLU A 102 11.57 6.13 -18.42
CA GLU A 102 11.06 6.99 -19.49
C GLU A 102 10.63 8.38 -18.98
N GLU A 103 9.97 8.45 -17.82
CA GLU A 103 9.57 9.73 -17.22
C GLU A 103 10.79 10.54 -16.76
N LEU A 104 11.81 9.90 -16.19
CA LEU A 104 13.06 10.55 -15.80
C LEU A 104 13.95 10.95 -16.99
N ASP A 105 13.94 10.20 -18.08
CA ASP A 105 14.64 10.57 -19.30
C ASP A 105 14.01 11.80 -19.98
N ARG A 106 12.68 11.93 -19.88
CA ARG A 106 11.92 13.06 -20.39
C ARG A 106 12.04 14.31 -19.49
N ASP A 107 12.05 14.10 -18.19
CA ASP A 107 12.15 15.13 -17.15
C ASP A 107 13.07 14.64 -16.02
N PRO A 108 14.41 14.87 -16.12
CA PRO A 108 15.38 14.44 -15.11
C PRO A 108 15.14 15.03 -13.72
N LEU A 109 14.35 16.11 -13.62
CA LEU A 109 13.99 16.76 -12.36
C LEU A 109 12.63 16.30 -11.84
N ALA A 110 11.99 15.33 -12.49
CA ALA A 110 10.72 14.77 -12.01
C ALA A 110 10.87 14.28 -10.57
N GLY A 111 10.14 14.91 -9.66
CA GLY A 111 10.19 14.59 -8.24
C GLY A 111 9.63 13.18 -7.96
N SER A 112 10.23 12.48 -6.99
CA SER A 112 9.79 11.13 -6.59
C SER A 112 8.31 11.06 -6.22
N ALA A 113 7.73 12.13 -5.68
CA ALA A 113 6.31 12.20 -5.35
C ALA A 113 5.39 12.13 -6.59
N ARG A 114 5.79 12.78 -7.71
CA ARG A 114 5.04 12.70 -8.98
C ARG A 114 5.10 11.28 -9.55
N LEU A 115 6.28 10.69 -9.58
CA LEU A 115 6.49 9.32 -10.07
C LEU A 115 5.72 8.30 -9.22
N ALA A 116 5.78 8.43 -7.89
CA ALA A 116 5.09 7.57 -6.94
C ALA A 116 3.56 7.59 -7.12
N ARG A 117 2.96 8.73 -7.45
CA ARG A 117 1.51 8.86 -7.70
C ARG A 117 1.12 8.40 -9.10
N GLY A 118 1.92 8.71 -10.11
CA GLY A 118 1.55 8.51 -11.51
C GLY A 118 1.85 7.11 -12.02
N VAL A 119 3.07 6.63 -11.81
CA VAL A 119 3.55 5.38 -12.42
C VAL A 119 2.74 4.15 -11.99
N PRO A 120 2.52 3.86 -10.69
CA PRO A 120 1.78 2.67 -10.27
C PRO A 120 0.36 2.63 -10.81
N VAL A 121 -0.36 3.76 -10.74
CA VAL A 121 -1.74 3.85 -11.23
C VAL A 121 -1.80 3.66 -12.74
N ARG A 122 -0.90 4.31 -13.50
CA ARG A 122 -0.85 4.19 -14.96
C ARG A 122 -0.54 2.76 -15.41
N VAL A 123 0.42 2.11 -14.77
CA VAL A 123 0.78 0.72 -15.08
C VAL A 123 -0.36 -0.23 -14.74
N LEU A 124 -0.96 -0.10 -13.56
CA LEU A 124 -2.07 -0.95 -13.14
C LEU A 124 -3.30 -0.73 -14.03
N ALA A 125 -3.63 0.51 -14.39
CA ALA A 125 -4.73 0.84 -15.29
C ALA A 125 -4.56 0.19 -16.67
N ALA A 126 -3.34 0.25 -17.25
CA ALA A 126 -3.02 -0.41 -18.50
C ALA A 126 -3.20 -1.94 -18.40
N ARG A 127 -2.73 -2.56 -17.34
CA ARG A 127 -2.85 -4.00 -17.10
C ARG A 127 -4.28 -4.45 -16.84
N LEU A 128 -5.10 -3.60 -16.23
CA LEU A 128 -6.53 -3.82 -16.04
C LEU A 128 -7.36 -3.50 -17.30
N GLY A 129 -6.72 -3.10 -18.41
CA GLY A 129 -7.35 -2.92 -19.72
C GLY A 129 -8.10 -1.61 -19.89
N LEU A 130 -7.81 -0.56 -19.11
CA LEU A 130 -8.42 0.75 -19.32
C LEU A 130 -7.94 1.34 -20.67
N ALA A 131 -8.86 1.94 -21.42
CA ALA A 131 -8.58 2.48 -22.76
C ALA A 131 -7.59 3.67 -22.72
N ASP A 132 -7.62 4.47 -21.66
CA ASP A 132 -6.68 5.57 -21.45
C ASP A 132 -6.08 5.51 -20.03
N PRO A 133 -4.96 4.78 -19.85
CA PRO A 133 -4.27 4.69 -18.57
C PRO A 133 -3.69 6.02 -18.06
N ALA A 134 -3.43 6.98 -18.97
CA ALA A 134 -2.91 8.28 -18.57
C ALA A 134 -4.03 9.15 -17.97
N ALA A 135 -5.20 9.17 -18.59
CA ALA A 135 -6.39 9.85 -18.07
C ALA A 135 -6.91 9.21 -16.76
N ALA A 136 -6.64 7.93 -16.54
CA ALA A 136 -7.00 7.27 -15.28
C ALA A 136 -6.27 7.88 -14.06
N VAL A 137 -5.02 8.35 -14.21
CA VAL A 137 -4.21 8.85 -13.08
C VAL A 137 -4.89 10.00 -12.32
N PRO A 138 -5.26 11.13 -12.94
CA PRO A 138 -5.94 12.22 -12.23
C PRO A 138 -7.33 11.80 -11.72
N ALA A 139 -8.08 11.01 -12.47
CA ALA A 139 -9.40 10.55 -12.04
C ALA A 139 -9.32 9.66 -10.78
N VAL A 140 -8.39 8.70 -10.74
CA VAL A 140 -8.14 7.85 -9.57
C VAL A 140 -7.73 8.70 -8.36
N ALA A 141 -6.87 9.69 -8.52
CA ALA A 141 -6.44 10.57 -7.44
C ALA A 141 -7.63 11.36 -6.83
N VAL A 142 -8.53 11.87 -7.68
CA VAL A 142 -9.74 12.57 -7.23
C VAL A 142 -10.67 11.65 -6.44
N VAL A 143 -10.87 10.41 -6.91
CA VAL A 143 -11.69 9.43 -6.20
C VAL A 143 -11.02 9.01 -4.88
N ALA A 144 -9.71 8.76 -4.87
CA ALA A 144 -8.95 8.35 -3.68
C ALA A 144 -9.05 9.41 -2.55
N ALA A 145 -8.95 10.69 -2.89
CA ALA A 145 -9.06 11.79 -1.94
C ALA A 145 -10.43 11.87 -1.22
N ALA A 146 -11.48 11.34 -1.84
CA ALA A 146 -12.82 11.29 -1.25
C ALA A 146 -13.24 9.87 -0.82
N TYR A 147 -12.38 8.87 -0.98
CA TYR A 147 -12.77 7.46 -0.86
C TYR A 147 -13.14 7.03 0.56
N GLN A 148 -12.56 7.64 1.58
CA GLN A 148 -12.93 7.36 2.97
C GLN A 148 -14.24 8.06 3.34
N PRO A 149 -15.04 7.49 4.27
CA PRO A 149 -16.21 8.17 4.82
C PRO A 149 -15.86 9.54 5.41
N GLY A 150 -16.82 10.49 5.35
CA GLY A 150 -16.63 11.82 5.92
C GLY A 150 -16.03 12.87 4.97
N ALA A 151 -15.82 12.54 3.70
CA ALA A 151 -15.38 13.53 2.72
C ALA A 151 -16.40 14.67 2.54
N ALA A 152 -15.90 15.90 2.34
CA ALA A 152 -16.75 17.07 2.15
C ALA A 152 -17.65 16.93 0.89
N PRO A 153 -18.88 17.47 0.88
CA PRO A 153 -19.81 17.32 -0.25
C PRO A 153 -19.23 17.74 -1.61
N ALA A 154 -18.41 18.80 -1.64
CA ALA A 154 -17.73 19.23 -2.87
C ALA A 154 -16.70 18.21 -3.38
N ALA A 155 -15.99 17.52 -2.48
CA ALA A 155 -15.08 16.46 -2.85
C ALA A 155 -15.83 15.22 -3.36
N VAL A 156 -16.96 14.89 -2.75
CA VAL A 156 -17.84 13.79 -3.21
C VAL A 156 -18.33 14.05 -4.64
N ARG A 157 -18.84 15.26 -4.92
CA ARG A 157 -19.28 15.61 -6.29
C ARG A 157 -18.17 15.50 -7.33
N ARG A 158 -16.96 15.95 -7.01
CA ARG A 158 -15.80 15.77 -7.91
C ARG A 158 -15.47 14.30 -8.12
N ALA A 159 -15.54 13.50 -7.06
CA ALA A 159 -15.32 12.06 -7.14
C ALA A 159 -16.39 11.34 -7.96
N ASP A 160 -17.65 11.77 -7.92
CA ASP A 160 -18.72 11.22 -8.78
C ASP A 160 -18.38 11.40 -10.26
N TRP A 161 -17.97 12.59 -10.69
CA TRP A 161 -17.50 12.83 -12.06
C TRP A 161 -16.29 11.97 -12.43
N ALA A 162 -15.33 11.84 -11.50
CA ALA A 162 -14.15 11.02 -11.74
C ALA A 162 -14.48 9.52 -11.82
N VAL A 163 -15.44 9.02 -11.03
CA VAL A 163 -15.93 7.63 -11.15
C VAL A 163 -16.59 7.43 -12.51
N ALA A 164 -17.44 8.35 -12.96
CA ALA A 164 -18.05 8.26 -14.29
C ALA A 164 -17.00 8.24 -15.42
N THR A 165 -15.92 9.04 -15.30
CA THR A 165 -14.79 9.02 -16.23
C THR A 165 -14.10 7.64 -16.23
N LEU A 166 -13.80 7.09 -15.05
CA LEU A 166 -13.16 5.77 -14.92
C LEU A 166 -14.06 4.65 -15.50
N VAL A 167 -15.35 4.74 -15.30
CA VAL A 167 -16.33 3.82 -15.93
C VAL A 167 -16.25 3.90 -17.45
N ALA A 168 -16.25 5.11 -18.01
CA ALA A 168 -16.23 5.31 -19.48
C ALA A 168 -14.98 4.77 -20.17
N ILE A 169 -13.82 4.79 -19.50
CA ILE A 169 -12.56 4.27 -20.05
C ILE A 169 -12.27 2.81 -19.65
N SER A 170 -13.11 2.19 -18.81
CA SER A 170 -12.95 0.80 -18.40
C SER A 170 -13.55 -0.18 -19.41
N PRO A 171 -13.00 -1.40 -19.55
CA PRO A 171 -13.66 -2.44 -20.32
C PRO A 171 -15.07 -2.71 -19.82
N ALA A 172 -15.99 -2.93 -20.75
CA ALA A 172 -17.38 -3.30 -20.42
C ALA A 172 -17.44 -4.59 -19.60
N GLY A 173 -18.43 -4.68 -18.74
CA GLY A 173 -18.63 -5.87 -17.90
C GLY A 173 -19.72 -5.70 -16.85
N PRO A 174 -19.98 -6.74 -16.05
CA PRO A 174 -20.94 -6.65 -14.95
C PRO A 174 -20.57 -5.52 -13.97
N PRO A 175 -21.57 -4.83 -13.39
CA PRO A 175 -21.32 -3.69 -12.48
C PRO A 175 -20.36 -3.98 -11.34
N GLU A 176 -20.43 -5.19 -10.74
CA GLU A 176 -19.52 -5.57 -9.66
C GLU A 176 -18.07 -5.79 -10.12
N ALA A 177 -17.86 -6.38 -11.30
CA ALA A 177 -16.53 -6.53 -11.88
C ALA A 177 -15.91 -5.16 -12.21
N LEU A 178 -16.72 -4.26 -12.79
CA LEU A 178 -16.33 -2.89 -13.11
C LEU A 178 -15.97 -2.10 -11.84
N ALA A 179 -16.84 -2.13 -10.82
CA ALA A 179 -16.59 -1.45 -9.56
C ALA A 179 -15.32 -1.99 -8.84
N ASN A 180 -15.12 -3.32 -8.81
CA ASN A 180 -13.93 -3.90 -8.19
C ASN A 180 -12.66 -3.54 -8.97
N ARG A 181 -12.68 -3.48 -10.31
CA ARG A 181 -11.56 -3.02 -11.13
C ARG A 181 -11.18 -1.57 -10.81
N ILE A 182 -12.14 -0.66 -10.77
CA ILE A 182 -11.93 0.74 -10.38
C ILE A 182 -11.47 0.82 -8.91
N GLY A 183 -12.09 0.04 -8.04
CA GLY A 183 -11.73 -0.05 -6.63
C GLY A 183 -10.28 -0.47 -6.37
N LEU A 184 -9.72 -1.38 -7.19
CA LEU A 184 -8.30 -1.76 -7.13
C LEU A 184 -7.38 -0.58 -7.43
N LEU A 185 -7.69 0.22 -8.46
CA LEU A 185 -6.91 1.43 -8.80
C LEU A 185 -6.96 2.45 -7.68
N VAL A 186 -8.15 2.75 -7.16
CA VAL A 186 -8.36 3.74 -6.10
C VAL A 186 -7.65 3.34 -4.80
N GLN A 187 -7.75 2.07 -4.40
CA GLN A 187 -7.12 1.57 -3.18
C GLN A 187 -5.59 1.45 -3.29
N ALA A 188 -5.07 1.22 -4.50
CA ALA A 188 -3.63 1.20 -4.75
C ALA A 188 -3.00 2.60 -4.77
N CYS A 189 -3.75 3.66 -5.08
CA CYS A 189 -3.23 4.99 -5.36
C CYS A 189 -2.37 5.56 -4.21
N ASP A 190 -3.01 5.90 -3.10
CA ASP A 190 -2.32 6.60 -2.00
C ASP A 190 -1.38 5.70 -1.21
N ALA A 191 -1.77 4.43 -0.99
CA ALA A 191 -0.96 3.49 -0.22
C ALA A 191 0.36 3.14 -0.94
N THR A 192 0.31 2.88 -2.26
CA THR A 192 1.51 2.58 -3.04
C THR A 192 2.37 3.83 -3.20
N ALA A 193 1.76 5.00 -3.44
CA ALA A 193 2.48 6.25 -3.52
C ALA A 193 3.22 6.60 -2.21
N ALA A 194 2.57 6.40 -1.06
CA ALA A 194 3.18 6.64 0.24
C ALA A 194 4.31 5.64 0.52
N LEU A 195 4.16 4.36 0.14
CA LEU A 195 5.22 3.35 0.27
C LEU A 195 6.46 3.74 -0.55
N ILE A 196 6.28 4.12 -1.81
CA ILE A 196 7.37 4.57 -2.70
C ILE A 196 8.03 5.83 -2.15
N GLY A 197 7.22 6.82 -1.74
CA GLY A 197 7.72 8.08 -1.19
C GLY A 197 8.54 7.88 0.09
N ALA A 198 8.09 7.02 1.01
CA ALA A 198 8.84 6.67 2.20
C ALA A 198 10.13 5.90 1.84
N ALA A 199 10.06 4.90 0.95
CA ALA A 199 11.25 4.17 0.51
C ALA A 199 12.29 5.09 -0.15
N ALA A 200 11.87 6.03 -1.00
CA ALA A 200 12.75 7.01 -1.62
C ALA A 200 13.41 7.94 -0.60
N ARG A 201 12.70 8.31 0.47
CA ARG A 201 13.21 9.14 1.56
C ARG A 201 14.25 8.41 2.40
N TYR A 202 14.05 7.12 2.70
CA TYR A 202 14.96 6.32 3.53
C TYR A 202 16.10 5.66 2.74
N ALA A 203 15.96 5.49 1.43
CA ALA A 203 16.97 4.87 0.57
C ALA A 203 18.40 5.44 0.73
N PRO A 204 18.63 6.75 0.95
CA PRO A 204 19.97 7.28 1.14
C PRO A 204 20.70 6.76 2.37
N ALA A 205 19.96 6.40 3.42
CA ALA A 205 20.52 5.88 4.66
C ALA A 205 20.71 4.36 4.66
N VAL A 206 20.30 3.68 3.58
CA VAL A 206 20.37 2.22 3.44
C VAL A 206 21.46 1.86 2.43
N PRO A 207 22.42 0.96 2.77
CA PRO A 207 23.47 0.56 1.84
C PRO A 207 22.90 0.07 0.50
N PRO A 208 23.57 0.37 -0.64
CA PRO A 208 23.14 -0.09 -1.96
C PRO A 208 23.00 -1.62 -2.08
N SER A 209 23.80 -2.37 -1.30
CA SER A 209 23.74 -3.83 -1.23
C SER A 209 22.46 -4.39 -0.62
N VAL A 210 21.69 -3.59 0.11
CA VAL A 210 20.39 -4.02 0.65
C VAL A 210 19.35 -4.03 -0.48
N PRO A 211 18.71 -5.19 -0.75
CA PRO A 211 17.70 -5.27 -1.80
C PRO A 211 16.52 -4.31 -1.55
N THR A 212 15.96 -3.75 -2.61
CA THR A 212 14.78 -2.87 -2.53
C THR A 212 13.60 -3.54 -1.82
N ALA A 213 13.40 -4.84 -2.02
CA ALA A 213 12.36 -5.58 -1.33
C ALA A 213 12.53 -5.55 0.20
N ALA A 214 13.77 -5.64 0.70
CA ALA A 214 14.08 -5.53 2.12
C ALA A 214 13.81 -4.12 2.67
N LEU A 215 14.15 -3.07 1.91
CA LEU A 215 13.82 -1.69 2.26
C LEU A 215 12.30 -1.50 2.33
N LEU A 216 11.54 -1.97 1.33
CA LEU A 216 10.08 -1.85 1.32
C LEU A 216 9.43 -2.60 2.49
N ALA A 217 9.92 -3.80 2.83
CA ALA A 217 9.43 -4.55 3.98
C ALA A 217 9.60 -3.77 5.29
N GLU A 218 10.75 -3.13 5.48
CA GLU A 218 11.00 -2.32 6.67
C GLU A 218 10.23 -0.99 6.69
N VAL A 219 10.02 -0.37 5.53
CA VAL A 219 9.12 0.79 5.43
C VAL A 219 7.68 0.39 5.82
N LEU A 220 7.18 -0.73 5.32
CA LEU A 220 5.86 -1.25 5.69
C LEU A 220 5.73 -1.54 7.19
N ARG A 221 6.81 -1.95 7.82
CA ARG A 221 6.83 -2.22 9.26
C ARG A 221 6.96 -0.94 10.09
N LEU A 222 7.87 -0.06 9.73
CA LEU A 222 8.28 1.08 10.56
C LEU A 222 7.54 2.39 10.25
N ASP A 223 7.17 2.61 8.98
CA ASP A 223 6.43 3.79 8.51
C ASP A 223 5.31 3.36 7.54
N PRO A 224 4.34 2.56 8.04
CA PRO A 224 3.33 1.95 7.18
C PRO A 224 2.46 3.00 6.51
N PRO A 225 2.22 2.90 5.18
CA PRO A 225 1.33 3.81 4.45
C PRO A 225 -0.12 3.72 4.91
N VAL A 226 -0.53 2.56 5.40
CA VAL A 226 -1.82 2.34 6.07
C VAL A 226 -1.53 2.12 7.55
N ARG A 227 -1.70 3.16 8.35
CA ARG A 227 -1.34 3.16 9.78
C ARG A 227 -2.38 2.47 10.66
N ALA A 228 -3.64 2.40 10.19
CA ALA A 228 -4.72 1.79 10.95
C ALA A 228 -5.86 1.30 10.06
N THR A 229 -6.70 0.43 10.60
CA THR A 229 -7.99 0.05 10.02
C THR A 229 -9.07 0.01 11.08
N ARG A 230 -10.34 0.01 10.64
CA ARG A 230 -11.49 0.01 11.54
C ARG A 230 -12.23 -1.31 11.50
N ARG A 231 -12.81 -1.68 12.67
CA ARG A 231 -13.74 -2.78 12.81
C ARG A 231 -14.89 -2.37 13.72
N ILE A 232 -16.01 -3.08 13.60
CA ILE A 232 -17.18 -2.96 14.47
C ILE A 232 -17.44 -4.34 15.06
N ALA A 233 -17.55 -4.44 16.37
CA ALA A 233 -17.91 -5.67 17.05
C ALA A 233 -19.38 -6.03 16.75
N ALA A 234 -19.63 -7.13 16.06
CA ALA A 234 -21.00 -7.57 15.73
C ALA A 234 -21.75 -8.14 16.95
N ARG A 235 -21.02 -8.61 17.95
CA ARG A 235 -21.51 -9.11 19.24
C ARG A 235 -20.53 -8.78 20.37
N PRO A 236 -20.92 -8.92 21.65
CA PRO A 236 -19.99 -8.73 22.76
C PRO A 236 -18.80 -9.68 22.64
N ALA A 237 -17.59 -9.14 22.82
CA ALA A 237 -16.34 -9.89 22.68
C ALA A 237 -15.32 -9.51 23.76
N ARG A 238 -14.19 -10.20 23.80
CA ARG A 238 -13.02 -9.81 24.61
C ARG A 238 -11.82 -9.60 23.70
N VAL A 239 -11.13 -8.46 23.88
CA VAL A 239 -9.91 -8.12 23.13
C VAL A 239 -8.84 -7.72 24.15
N GLY A 240 -7.71 -8.40 24.17
CA GLY A 240 -6.62 -8.10 25.11
C GLY A 240 -7.02 -8.09 26.57
N GLY A 241 -8.02 -8.91 26.94
CA GLY A 241 -8.59 -8.97 28.28
C GLY A 241 -9.73 -7.98 28.56
N GLN A 242 -9.95 -6.97 27.71
CA GLN A 242 -11.01 -5.98 27.86
C GLN A 242 -12.36 -6.48 27.28
N ALA A 243 -13.46 -6.15 27.94
CA ALA A 243 -14.82 -6.45 27.45
C ALA A 243 -15.23 -5.38 26.43
N VAL A 244 -15.49 -5.81 25.19
CA VAL A 244 -15.90 -4.94 24.07
C VAL A 244 -17.37 -5.21 23.80
N PRO A 245 -18.28 -4.22 23.95
CA PRO A 245 -19.71 -4.41 23.72
C PRO A 245 -20.02 -4.55 22.22
N SER A 246 -21.19 -5.13 21.91
CA SER A 246 -21.73 -5.14 20.55
C SER A 246 -21.90 -3.71 20.02
N GLY A 247 -21.61 -3.50 18.75
CA GLY A 247 -21.65 -2.19 18.09
C GLY A 247 -20.44 -1.30 18.36
N ALA A 248 -19.52 -1.69 19.25
CA ALA A 248 -18.32 -0.91 19.51
C ALA A 248 -17.42 -0.79 18.28
N GLU A 249 -16.93 0.43 18.05
CA GLU A 249 -15.93 0.70 17.01
C GLU A 249 -14.53 0.46 17.55
N LEU A 250 -13.68 -0.22 16.77
CA LEU A 250 -12.28 -0.48 17.06
C LEU A 250 -11.41 0.10 15.96
N VAL A 251 -10.34 0.79 16.35
CA VAL A 251 -9.23 1.21 15.48
C VAL A 251 -8.03 0.31 15.77
N LEU A 252 -7.63 -0.47 14.77
CA LEU A 252 -6.49 -1.38 14.84
C LEU A 252 -5.25 -0.64 14.33
N ARG A 253 -4.30 -0.36 15.20
CA ARG A 253 -3.12 0.47 14.96
C ARG A 253 -1.96 -0.38 14.42
N PHE A 254 -1.80 -0.46 13.10
CA PHE A 254 -0.72 -1.18 12.45
C PHE A 254 0.65 -0.57 12.74
N ASP A 255 0.72 0.75 12.79
CA ASP A 255 1.94 1.50 13.11
C ASP A 255 2.50 1.17 14.50
N ALA A 256 1.66 0.90 15.47
CA ALA A 256 2.06 0.42 16.79
C ALA A 256 2.32 -1.10 16.78
N ALA A 257 1.36 -1.88 16.26
CA ALA A 257 1.42 -3.35 16.30
C ALA A 257 2.64 -3.93 15.55
N ASN A 258 3.09 -3.31 14.47
CA ASN A 258 4.30 -3.68 13.74
C ASN A 258 5.60 -3.41 14.53
N ARG A 259 5.51 -2.65 15.62
CA ARG A 259 6.61 -2.33 16.55
C ARG A 259 6.44 -2.98 17.93
N ASP A 260 5.47 -3.88 18.09
CA ASP A 260 5.22 -4.54 19.37
C ASP A 260 6.43 -5.36 19.80
N PRO A 261 7.08 -5.03 20.93
CA PRO A 261 8.26 -5.74 21.42
C PRO A 261 7.96 -7.20 21.81
N ALA A 262 6.70 -7.55 22.07
CA ALA A 262 6.29 -8.93 22.29
C ALA A 262 6.30 -9.78 21.03
N ALA A 263 6.14 -9.16 19.84
CA ALA A 263 6.14 -9.83 18.55
C ALA A 263 7.46 -9.67 17.78
N VAL A 264 8.20 -8.59 18.03
CA VAL A 264 9.38 -8.21 17.26
C VAL A 264 10.54 -7.86 18.19
N THR A 265 11.59 -8.65 18.20
CA THR A 265 12.83 -8.32 18.94
C THR A 265 13.49 -7.09 18.32
N ALA A 266 13.91 -6.11 19.14
CA ALA A 266 14.47 -4.84 18.70
C ALA A 266 13.55 -4.14 17.65
N PRO A 267 12.34 -3.71 18.06
CA PRO A 267 11.28 -3.27 17.14
C PRO A 267 11.66 -2.07 16.29
N ASP A 268 12.57 -1.22 16.75
CA ASP A 268 12.97 0.00 16.04
C ASP A 268 14.23 -0.16 15.19
N ARG A 269 14.82 -1.37 15.15
CA ARG A 269 15.99 -1.66 14.31
C ARG A 269 15.57 -2.18 12.93
N PHE A 270 16.34 -1.80 11.91
CA PHE A 270 16.21 -2.37 10.57
C PHE A 270 16.51 -3.87 10.61
N ALA A 271 15.48 -4.69 10.34
CA ALA A 271 15.58 -6.15 10.38
C ALA A 271 14.58 -6.76 9.40
N PRO A 272 14.92 -6.83 8.10
CA PRO A 272 14.05 -7.36 7.06
C PRO A 272 13.68 -8.83 7.30
N GLY A 273 12.53 -9.23 6.72
CA GLY A 273 12.04 -10.62 6.82
C GLY A 273 11.02 -10.86 7.94
N ARG A 274 10.57 -9.82 8.64
CA ARG A 274 9.54 -9.91 9.68
C ARG A 274 8.13 -9.73 9.10
N SER A 275 7.15 -10.39 9.72
CA SER A 275 5.74 -10.23 9.38
C SER A 275 5.27 -8.81 9.66
N VAL A 276 4.43 -8.26 8.77
CA VAL A 276 3.82 -6.94 8.92
C VAL A 276 2.30 -7.04 8.80
N LEU A 277 1.59 -6.24 9.58
CA LEU A 277 0.12 -6.17 9.53
C LEU A 277 -0.42 -5.12 8.58
N THR A 278 0.44 -4.37 7.91
CA THR A 278 0.08 -3.24 7.02
C THR A 278 -0.85 -3.64 5.88
N PHE A 279 -0.77 -4.88 5.41
CA PHE A 279 -1.70 -5.45 4.43
C PHE A 279 -2.94 -6.09 5.06
N GLY A 280 -3.09 -6.03 6.39
CA GLY A 280 -4.15 -6.70 7.12
C GLY A 280 -3.97 -8.22 7.18
N ALA A 281 -4.99 -8.91 7.68
CA ALA A 281 -5.05 -10.36 7.77
C ALA A 281 -6.51 -10.85 7.61
N GLY A 282 -6.70 -12.17 7.51
CA GLY A 282 -8.00 -12.80 7.41
C GLY A 282 -8.72 -12.47 6.09
N ALA A 283 -10.05 -12.55 6.12
CA ALA A 283 -10.90 -12.39 4.94
C ALA A 283 -10.70 -11.03 4.22
N HIS A 284 -10.44 -9.97 4.97
CA HIS A 284 -10.23 -8.61 4.47
C HIS A 284 -8.74 -8.23 4.30
N GLY A 285 -7.81 -9.17 4.35
CA GLY A 285 -6.40 -8.93 3.99
C GLY A 285 -6.27 -8.39 2.56
N CYS A 286 -5.24 -7.63 2.24
CA CYS A 286 -5.06 -7.00 0.93
C CYS A 286 -4.96 -8.05 -0.20
N PRO A 287 -5.81 -8.02 -1.24
CA PRO A 287 -5.68 -8.94 -2.38
C PRO A 287 -4.51 -8.59 -3.29
N GLY A 288 -4.07 -7.33 -3.25
CA GLY A 288 -3.05 -6.78 -4.14
C GLY A 288 -1.68 -6.62 -3.50
N GLU A 289 -1.38 -7.25 -2.36
CA GLU A 289 -0.10 -7.11 -1.67
C GLU A 289 1.10 -7.33 -2.62
N ARG A 290 1.16 -8.47 -3.29
CA ARG A 290 2.25 -8.81 -4.22
C ARG A 290 2.34 -7.82 -5.39
N HIS A 291 1.20 -7.31 -5.85
CA HIS A 291 1.11 -6.33 -6.94
C HIS A 291 1.62 -4.95 -6.51
N ALA A 292 1.20 -4.49 -5.33
CA ALA A 292 1.68 -3.22 -4.75
C ALA A 292 3.19 -3.24 -4.50
N LEU A 293 3.72 -4.34 -3.96
CA LEU A 293 5.16 -4.53 -3.77
C LEU A 293 5.92 -4.55 -5.09
N ALA A 294 5.40 -5.21 -6.12
CA ALA A 294 6.02 -5.26 -7.43
C ALA A 294 6.08 -3.87 -8.09
N LEU A 295 4.98 -3.12 -8.08
CA LEU A 295 4.92 -1.76 -8.58
C LEU A 295 5.89 -0.84 -7.84
N ALA A 296 5.88 -0.90 -6.50
CA ALA A 296 6.78 -0.09 -5.68
C ALA A 296 8.26 -0.45 -5.92
N THR A 297 8.58 -1.74 -6.02
CA THR A 297 9.94 -2.20 -6.30
C THR A 297 10.43 -1.65 -7.64
N GLY A 298 9.62 -1.74 -8.70
CA GLY A 298 10.01 -1.25 -10.02
C GLY A 298 10.35 0.25 -10.03
N VAL A 299 9.55 1.06 -9.34
CA VAL A 299 9.83 2.51 -9.23
C VAL A 299 11.07 2.78 -8.38
N VAL A 300 11.17 2.16 -7.19
CA VAL A 300 12.25 2.43 -6.24
C VAL A 300 13.61 1.92 -6.75
N ASP A 301 13.65 0.81 -7.47
CA ASP A 301 14.88 0.31 -8.11
C ASP A 301 15.49 1.40 -9.01
N VAL A 302 14.70 1.97 -9.93
CA VAL A 302 15.16 3.02 -10.85
C VAL A 302 15.59 4.29 -10.10
N LEU A 303 14.83 4.70 -9.08
CA LEU A 303 15.18 5.86 -8.27
C LEU A 303 16.53 5.67 -7.53
N ARG A 304 16.81 4.45 -7.05
CA ARG A 304 18.07 4.11 -6.39
C ARG A 304 19.22 4.07 -7.38
N GLU A 305 19.03 3.45 -8.55
CA GLU A 305 20.02 3.36 -9.63
C GLU A 305 20.44 4.75 -10.13
N ARG A 306 19.47 5.63 -10.41
CA ARG A 306 19.73 7.01 -10.87
C ARG A 306 20.47 7.85 -9.83
N ARG A 307 20.21 7.61 -8.54
CA ARG A 307 20.91 8.31 -7.45
C ARG A 307 22.33 7.82 -7.26
N ALA A 308 22.62 6.53 -7.48
CA ALA A 308 23.95 5.97 -7.37
C ALA A 308 24.92 6.47 -8.48
N GLY A 309 24.39 7.06 -9.55
CA GLY A 309 25.17 7.42 -10.73
C GLY A 309 25.59 6.20 -11.57
N PRO A 310 26.17 6.40 -12.75
CA PRO A 310 26.75 5.30 -13.51
C PRO A 310 27.85 4.67 -12.66
N ALA A 311 27.75 3.36 -12.41
CA ALA A 311 28.81 2.60 -11.75
C ALA A 311 30.12 2.87 -12.53
N THR A 312 31.11 3.48 -11.89
CA THR A 312 32.45 3.60 -12.45
C THR A 312 32.92 2.19 -12.74
N ARG A 313 32.93 1.82 -14.01
CA ARG A 313 33.57 0.59 -14.46
C ARG A 313 35.00 0.65 -13.92
N PRO A 314 35.49 -0.39 -13.20
CA PRO A 314 36.88 -0.41 -12.83
C PRO A 314 37.67 -0.30 -14.14
N GLU A 315 38.50 0.75 -14.28
CA GLU A 315 39.42 0.87 -15.38
C GLU A 315 40.25 -0.41 -15.39
N SER A 316 40.14 -1.18 -16.48
CA SER A 316 41.05 -2.27 -16.76
C SER A 316 42.44 -1.63 -16.92
N GLY A 317 43.22 -1.67 -15.84
CA GLY A 317 44.58 -1.18 -15.82
C GLY A 317 45.39 -1.82 -16.95
N PRO A 318 46.32 -1.08 -17.55
CA PRO A 318 47.08 -1.58 -18.69
C PRO A 318 47.82 -2.87 -18.31
N ALA A 319 47.69 -3.88 -19.17
CA ALA A 319 48.36 -5.17 -19.03
C ALA A 319 49.88 -4.90 -18.89
N ARG A 320 50.45 -5.27 -17.74
CA ARG A 320 51.90 -5.24 -17.52
C ARG A 320 52.54 -6.25 -18.49
N THR A 321 53.13 -5.77 -19.55
CA THR A 321 54.04 -6.50 -20.42
C THR A 321 55.26 -6.95 -19.61
N ARG A 322 55.43 -8.25 -19.42
CA ARG A 322 56.64 -8.87 -18.85
C ARG A 322 57.79 -8.70 -19.85
N PRO A 323 58.99 -8.23 -19.44
CA PRO A 323 60.13 -8.25 -20.33
C PRO A 323 60.56 -9.67 -20.64
N ALA A 324 60.89 -9.93 -21.91
CA ALA A 324 61.48 -11.19 -22.37
C ALA A 324 62.91 -11.30 -21.83
N VAL A 325 63.20 -12.39 -21.15
CA VAL A 325 64.56 -12.80 -20.77
C VAL A 325 65.18 -13.50 -21.95
N SER A 326 66.18 -12.88 -22.57
CA SER A 326 67.06 -13.50 -23.60
C SER A 326 68.00 -14.49 -22.91
N ARG A 327 68.13 -15.67 -23.48
CA ARG A 327 69.34 -16.52 -23.41
C ARG A 327 69.97 -16.64 -24.77
#